data_e6dce9319ddd4c2dab211823f80ca657
#
_entry.id   e6dce9319ddd4c2dab211823f80ca657
#
_cell.length_a   1.000
_cell.length_b   1.000
_cell.length_c   1.000
_cell.angle_alpha   90.00
_cell.angle_beta   90.00
_cell.angle_gamma   90.00
#
_symmetry.space_group_name_H-M   'P 1'
#
loop_
_entity.id
_entity.type
_entity.pdbx_description
1 polymer ?
#
loop_
_entity_poly.entity_id
_entity_poly.type
_entity_poly.pdbx_seq_one_letter_code
_entity_poly.pdbx_strand_id
1 'polypeptide(L)'
;LEGGPREALAEAWRTSREIVFFGAMGIAVRLVASLLASKTSDPAVVVVDDAARHAISLVAGHEGGANELARRVARQLGAEPVITTASEVLPHPDLVLGIGCSSGASADEIEALARAALARADASFESVAEVASIDLKRAEPGLLDFAGRWHLPVRWFDSAALGAVDVPNPSSVVAGAVGTASVAEAAALLASGGELLVEKQASAAVTAAVARRPRTGSLAVVGLGPGGRDQLTFEALEALRAADVIVGYSLYTELVRQWLPLAECESLPLGEEPERARRAIELARSGRRAALVSSGDPGIYALAGLVYEELGDDASVSVEVVPGVTAASSAAALLGAPLMSDFAAISLSELHMPAEVIRQRLAAAASADLVTVLYNPASQRRRSLLAEAQKIFLGHRSPATPVGVVRNAYRPGQSVRMVTLGELPLGDVDMLTVVVIGSSQTAITGGRMVTRRAAVPGGRRPASGRT
;
A
#
# COMPACT_ATOMS: atom_id res chain seq x y z
N LEU A 1 -10.93 -13.59 37.80
CA LEU A 1 -12.35 -13.36 37.61
C LEU A 1 -13.08 -14.61 38.11
N GLU A 2 -13.81 -14.52 39.22
CA GLU A 2 -14.72 -15.56 39.70
C GLU A 2 -15.97 -15.50 38.79
N GLY A 3 -16.06 -16.38 37.78
CA GLY A 3 -17.16 -16.47 36.84
C GLY A 3 -16.69 -16.96 35.46
N GLY A 4 -17.58 -17.60 34.70
CA GLY A 4 -17.27 -18.08 33.36
C GLY A 4 -17.12 -16.93 32.34
N PRO A 5 -16.59 -17.21 31.14
CA PRO A 5 -16.39 -16.19 30.09
C PRO A 5 -17.65 -15.40 29.72
N ARG A 6 -18.82 -16.01 29.85
CA ARG A 6 -20.13 -15.38 29.60
C ARG A 6 -20.45 -14.28 30.62
N GLU A 7 -20.20 -14.53 31.89
CA GLU A 7 -20.50 -13.58 32.98
C GLU A 7 -19.50 -12.40 32.92
N ALA A 8 -18.23 -12.70 32.73
CA ALA A 8 -17.20 -11.69 32.57
C ALA A 8 -17.47 -10.76 31.36
N LEU A 9 -17.88 -11.31 30.22
CA LEU A 9 -18.20 -10.52 29.03
C LEU A 9 -19.48 -9.69 29.24
N ALA A 10 -20.51 -10.24 29.87
CA ALA A 10 -21.76 -9.52 30.16
C ALA A 10 -21.54 -8.35 31.14
N GLU A 11 -20.61 -8.47 32.07
CA GLU A 11 -20.21 -7.38 32.96
C GLU A 11 -19.39 -6.32 32.21
N ALA A 12 -18.38 -6.74 31.44
CA ALA A 12 -17.60 -5.83 30.59
C ALA A 12 -18.47 -5.06 29.61
N TRP A 13 -19.51 -5.70 29.04
CA TRP A 13 -20.46 -5.06 28.12
C TRP A 13 -21.20 -3.87 28.73
N ARG A 14 -21.50 -3.92 30.02
CA ARG A 14 -22.21 -2.85 30.76
C ARG A 14 -21.29 -1.75 31.28
N THR A 15 -20.02 -2.08 31.51
CA THR A 15 -19.09 -1.20 32.24
C THR A 15 -17.97 -0.61 31.36
N SER A 16 -17.74 -1.19 30.19
CA SER A 16 -16.62 -0.81 29.32
C SER A 16 -17.12 -0.33 27.95
N ARG A 17 -16.40 0.62 27.37
CA ARG A 17 -16.63 1.06 25.98
C ARG A 17 -15.82 0.26 24.95
N GLU A 18 -14.76 -0.38 25.41
CA GLU A 18 -13.83 -1.17 24.57
C GLU A 18 -13.58 -2.52 25.23
N ILE A 19 -13.72 -3.58 24.47
CA ILE A 19 -13.53 -4.96 24.92
C ILE A 19 -12.58 -5.68 23.98
N VAL A 20 -11.53 -6.27 24.52
CA VAL A 20 -10.63 -7.17 23.78
C VAL A 20 -10.86 -8.59 24.30
N PHE A 21 -11.34 -9.46 23.42
CA PHE A 21 -11.64 -10.86 23.71
C PHE A 21 -10.54 -11.75 23.10
N PHE A 22 -9.82 -12.49 23.94
CA PHE A 22 -8.86 -13.48 23.48
C PHE A 22 -9.52 -14.85 23.36
N GLY A 23 -9.47 -15.45 22.17
CA GLY A 23 -10.02 -16.77 21.87
C GLY A 23 -10.64 -16.89 20.49
N ALA A 24 -11.29 -18.04 20.25
CA ALA A 24 -11.88 -18.31 18.95
C ALA A 24 -13.07 -17.37 18.64
N MET A 25 -13.08 -16.80 17.43
CA MET A 25 -14.13 -15.88 16.95
C MET A 25 -15.54 -16.46 17.10
N GLY A 26 -15.73 -17.76 16.78
CA GLY A 26 -17.03 -18.42 16.92
C GLY A 26 -17.55 -18.49 18.35
N ILE A 27 -16.68 -18.46 19.36
CA ILE A 27 -17.05 -18.37 20.78
C ILE A 27 -17.48 -16.94 21.08
N ALA A 28 -16.67 -15.95 20.71
CA ALA A 28 -16.99 -14.54 20.90
C ALA A 28 -18.36 -14.17 20.30
N VAL A 29 -18.64 -14.57 19.05
CA VAL A 29 -19.91 -14.33 18.36
C VAL A 29 -21.10 -14.88 19.16
N ARG A 30 -21.02 -16.11 19.66
CA ARG A 30 -22.10 -16.72 20.46
C ARG A 30 -22.31 -16.03 21.81
N LEU A 31 -21.25 -15.50 22.38
CA LEU A 31 -21.33 -14.79 23.67
C LEU A 31 -21.92 -13.38 23.49
N VAL A 32 -21.53 -12.64 22.45
CA VAL A 32 -22.04 -11.28 22.20
C VAL A 32 -23.46 -11.26 21.62
N ALA A 33 -23.88 -12.31 20.91
CA ALA A 33 -25.15 -12.34 20.18
C ALA A 33 -26.37 -11.96 21.02
N SER A 34 -26.39 -12.35 22.29
CA SER A 34 -27.48 -12.04 23.22
C SER A 34 -27.38 -10.66 23.88
N LEU A 35 -26.26 -9.95 23.66
CA LEU A 35 -25.97 -8.66 24.27
C LEU A 35 -26.12 -7.50 23.28
N LEU A 36 -26.16 -7.81 21.97
CA LEU A 36 -26.27 -6.81 20.91
C LEU A 36 -27.59 -6.04 21.00
N ALA A 37 -27.50 -4.72 20.96
CA ALA A 37 -28.63 -3.81 20.98
C ALA A 37 -28.62 -2.86 19.76
N SER A 38 -27.56 -2.09 19.56
CA SER A 38 -27.48 -1.10 18.49
C SER A 38 -26.03 -0.79 18.13
N LYS A 39 -25.76 -0.47 16.87
CA LYS A 39 -24.42 -0.07 16.37
C LYS A 39 -23.82 1.13 17.11
N THR A 40 -24.66 1.99 17.69
CA THR A 40 -24.25 3.23 18.34
C THR A 40 -24.13 3.13 19.86
N SER A 41 -24.75 2.11 20.46
CA SER A 41 -24.73 1.92 21.94
C SER A 41 -23.85 0.76 22.40
N ASP A 42 -23.60 -0.20 21.51
CA ASP A 42 -22.80 -1.36 21.84
C ASP A 42 -21.30 -1.00 21.97
N PRO A 43 -20.57 -1.62 22.89
CA PRO A 43 -19.14 -1.38 23.03
C PRO A 43 -18.36 -1.87 21.80
N ALA A 44 -17.21 -1.25 21.54
CA ALA A 44 -16.25 -1.74 20.58
C ALA A 44 -15.71 -3.10 21.01
N VAL A 45 -15.90 -4.15 20.21
CA VAL A 45 -15.39 -5.48 20.50
C VAL A 45 -14.38 -5.91 19.46
N VAL A 46 -13.18 -6.25 19.92
CA VAL A 46 -12.12 -6.85 19.11
C VAL A 46 -11.83 -8.25 19.59
N VAL A 47 -11.75 -9.19 18.66
CA VAL A 47 -11.37 -10.58 18.96
C VAL A 47 -9.93 -10.82 18.51
N VAL A 48 -9.11 -11.37 19.40
CA VAL A 48 -7.74 -11.78 19.12
C VAL A 48 -7.67 -13.29 19.17
N ASP A 49 -7.15 -13.92 18.10
CA ASP A 49 -7.01 -15.38 18.06
C ASP A 49 -5.97 -15.88 19.07
N ASP A 50 -6.05 -17.16 19.45
CA ASP A 50 -5.19 -17.76 20.49
C ASP A 50 -3.68 -17.66 20.17
N ALA A 51 -3.31 -17.51 18.92
CA ALA A 51 -1.92 -17.33 18.50
C ALA A 51 -1.53 -15.85 18.35
N ALA A 52 -2.42 -14.91 18.68
CA ALA A 52 -2.25 -13.48 18.52
C ALA A 52 -1.80 -13.04 17.11
N ARG A 53 -2.27 -13.75 16.08
CA ARG A 53 -1.94 -13.42 14.69
C ARG A 53 -2.88 -12.39 14.08
N HIS A 54 -4.12 -12.32 14.57
CA HIS A 54 -5.16 -11.45 14.04
C HIS A 54 -5.87 -10.71 15.17
N ALA A 55 -6.10 -9.41 14.98
CA ALA A 55 -6.99 -8.60 15.81
C ALA A 55 -8.21 -8.20 14.96
N ILE A 56 -9.36 -8.81 15.24
CA ILE A 56 -10.55 -8.78 14.38
C ILE A 56 -11.57 -7.82 14.96
N SER A 57 -11.94 -6.77 14.22
CA SER A 57 -13.04 -5.88 14.57
C SER A 57 -14.37 -6.61 14.42
N LEU A 58 -15.04 -6.92 15.56
CA LEU A 58 -16.24 -7.77 15.58
C LEU A 58 -17.53 -6.96 15.70
N VAL A 59 -17.62 -6.05 16.66
CA VAL A 59 -18.83 -5.26 16.97
C VAL A 59 -18.49 -3.79 17.03
N ALA A 60 -19.41 -2.92 16.57
CA ALA A 60 -19.30 -1.46 16.58
C ALA A 60 -18.06 -0.94 15.83
N GLY A 61 -17.79 -1.49 14.65
CA GLY A 61 -16.58 -1.27 13.84
C GLY A 61 -16.21 0.19 13.66
N HIS A 62 -16.94 0.93 12.83
CA HIS A 62 -16.64 2.34 12.53
C HIS A 62 -17.22 3.27 13.59
N GLU A 63 -18.50 3.13 13.91
CA GLU A 63 -19.25 4.04 14.79
C GLU A 63 -18.86 3.91 16.26
N GLY A 64 -18.55 2.69 16.72
CA GLY A 64 -18.15 2.43 18.11
C GLY A 64 -16.64 2.36 18.34
N GLY A 65 -15.81 2.49 17.28
CA GLY A 65 -14.35 2.56 17.39
C GLY A 65 -13.63 1.21 17.41
N ALA A 66 -14.31 0.07 17.11
CA ALA A 66 -13.67 -1.24 17.11
C ALA A 66 -12.61 -1.39 16.02
N ASN A 67 -12.70 -0.67 14.90
CA ASN A 67 -11.68 -0.67 13.86
C ASN A 67 -10.38 -0.06 14.36
N GLU A 68 -10.44 1.08 15.05
CA GLU A 68 -9.26 1.73 15.63
C GLU A 68 -8.70 0.91 16.80
N LEU A 69 -9.57 0.31 17.61
CA LEU A 69 -9.15 -0.62 18.66
C LEU A 69 -8.42 -1.82 18.04
N ALA A 70 -8.91 -2.41 16.95
CA ALA A 70 -8.26 -3.53 16.27
C ALA A 70 -6.86 -3.15 15.76
N ARG A 71 -6.69 -1.97 15.15
CA ARG A 71 -5.38 -1.46 14.72
C ARG A 71 -4.43 -1.25 15.91
N ARG A 72 -4.95 -0.69 17.00
CA ARG A 72 -4.18 -0.41 18.22
C ARG A 72 -3.69 -1.70 18.88
N VAL A 73 -4.56 -2.69 19.02
CA VAL A 73 -4.26 -4.01 19.56
C VAL A 73 -3.28 -4.76 18.65
N ALA A 74 -3.52 -4.73 17.33
CA ALA A 74 -2.65 -5.36 16.36
C ALA A 74 -1.22 -4.81 16.43
N ARG A 75 -1.04 -3.48 16.50
CA ARG A 75 0.29 -2.87 16.67
C ARG A 75 1.01 -3.32 17.94
N GLN A 76 0.29 -3.45 19.05
CA GLN A 76 0.88 -3.88 20.34
C GLN A 76 1.29 -5.35 20.34
N LEU A 77 0.53 -6.21 19.67
CA LEU A 77 0.75 -7.66 19.64
C LEU A 77 1.60 -8.13 18.45
N GLY A 78 1.90 -7.25 17.49
CA GLY A 78 2.48 -7.66 16.21
C GLY A 78 1.52 -8.50 15.35
N ALA A 79 0.21 -8.31 15.54
CA ALA A 79 -0.86 -9.03 14.85
C ALA A 79 -1.30 -8.30 13.57
N GLU A 80 -2.02 -8.99 12.69
CA GLU A 80 -2.70 -8.40 11.53
C GLU A 80 -4.09 -7.88 11.95
N PRO A 81 -4.43 -6.60 11.71
CA PRO A 81 -5.77 -6.09 11.96
C PRO A 81 -6.72 -6.57 10.86
N VAL A 82 -7.85 -7.17 11.23
CA VAL A 82 -8.89 -7.61 10.32
C VAL A 82 -10.10 -6.69 10.45
N ILE A 83 -10.30 -5.84 9.45
CA ILE A 83 -11.37 -4.85 9.40
C ILE A 83 -12.18 -5.10 8.14
N THR A 84 -13.51 -5.23 8.29
CA THR A 84 -14.41 -5.61 7.20
C THR A 84 -15.48 -4.55 6.88
N THR A 85 -15.44 -3.39 7.56
CA THR A 85 -16.36 -2.29 7.29
C THR A 85 -16.06 -1.61 5.96
N ALA A 86 -17.08 -1.39 5.15
CA ALA A 86 -16.95 -0.80 3.82
C ALA A 86 -16.28 0.59 3.85
N SER A 87 -16.56 1.41 4.86
CA SER A 87 -15.96 2.73 5.05
C SER A 87 -14.43 2.73 5.21
N GLU A 88 -13.85 1.59 5.58
CA GLU A 88 -12.40 1.43 5.74
C GLU A 88 -11.71 0.85 4.50
N VAL A 89 -12.51 0.29 3.59
CA VAL A 89 -12.06 -0.29 2.32
C VAL A 89 -12.20 0.71 1.18
N LEU A 90 -13.09 1.71 1.34
CA LEU A 90 -13.31 2.78 0.36
C LEU A 90 -12.25 3.89 0.50
N PRO A 91 -12.01 4.67 -0.57
CA PRO A 91 -11.13 5.83 -0.52
C PRO A 91 -11.52 6.77 0.62
N HIS A 92 -10.53 7.44 1.23
CA HIS A 92 -10.80 8.42 2.27
C HIS A 92 -11.89 9.41 1.83
N PRO A 93 -12.87 9.76 2.73
CA PRO A 93 -13.95 10.68 2.39
C PRO A 93 -13.35 12.03 1.96
N ASP A 94 -13.66 12.44 0.74
CA ASP A 94 -13.17 13.68 0.12
C ASP A 94 -14.30 14.64 -0.26
N LEU A 95 -15.55 14.24 -0.01
CA LEU A 95 -16.71 15.06 -0.32
C LEU A 95 -17.08 15.93 0.87
N VAL A 96 -17.51 17.15 0.56
CA VAL A 96 -18.08 18.10 1.49
C VAL A 96 -19.54 18.35 1.11
N LEU A 97 -20.42 18.19 2.08
CA LEU A 97 -21.85 18.41 1.93
C LEU A 97 -22.22 19.81 2.47
N GLY A 98 -22.46 20.75 1.58
CA GLY A 98 -22.97 22.06 1.96
C GLY A 98 -24.47 22.04 2.18
N ILE A 99 -24.95 22.46 3.35
CA ILE A 99 -26.36 22.45 3.73
C ILE A 99 -26.81 23.85 4.09
N GLY A 100 -27.90 24.32 3.47
CA GLY A 100 -28.68 25.44 3.90
C GLY A 100 -30.08 24.99 4.30
N CYS A 101 -30.64 25.50 5.41
CA CYS A 101 -31.97 25.11 5.84
C CYS A 101 -32.73 26.28 6.47
N SER A 102 -34.06 26.23 6.36
CA SER A 102 -34.96 27.11 7.11
C SER A 102 -34.97 26.72 8.58
N SER A 103 -35.38 27.62 9.46
CA SER A 103 -35.54 27.33 10.89
C SER A 103 -36.66 26.28 11.06
N GLY A 104 -36.36 25.23 11.85
CA GLY A 104 -37.27 24.13 12.11
C GLY A 104 -37.29 23.04 11.05
N ALA A 105 -36.34 23.05 10.07
CA ALA A 105 -36.18 21.93 9.15
C ALA A 105 -35.81 20.68 9.93
N SER A 106 -36.44 19.54 9.62
CA SER A 106 -36.19 18.28 10.30
C SER A 106 -34.92 17.58 9.79
N ALA A 107 -34.31 16.76 10.63
CA ALA A 107 -33.17 15.94 10.23
C ALA A 107 -33.50 15.01 9.05
N ASP A 108 -34.72 14.50 9.00
CA ASP A 108 -35.18 13.61 7.93
C ASP A 108 -35.29 14.31 6.57
N GLU A 109 -35.75 15.58 6.55
CA GLU A 109 -35.77 16.40 5.32
C GLU A 109 -34.36 16.73 4.83
N ILE A 110 -33.44 17.06 5.75
CA ILE A 110 -32.04 17.32 5.43
C ILE A 110 -31.40 16.04 4.87
N GLU A 111 -31.59 14.92 5.54
CA GLU A 111 -31.04 13.62 5.10
C GLU A 111 -31.58 13.21 3.72
N ALA A 112 -32.87 13.35 3.49
CA ALA A 112 -33.48 12.98 2.21
C ALA A 112 -32.89 13.79 1.04
N LEU A 113 -32.72 15.12 1.20
CA LEU A 113 -32.13 15.95 0.17
C LEU A 113 -30.62 15.71 0.00
N ALA A 114 -29.90 15.54 1.10
CA ALA A 114 -28.47 15.20 1.09
C ALA A 114 -28.21 13.88 0.35
N ARG A 115 -29.01 12.86 0.63
CA ARG A 115 -28.94 11.55 -0.04
C ARG A 115 -29.21 11.67 -1.56
N ALA A 116 -30.20 12.50 -1.94
CA ALA A 116 -30.50 12.75 -3.34
C ALA A 116 -29.35 13.49 -4.05
N ALA A 117 -28.71 14.43 -3.38
CA ALA A 117 -27.55 15.16 -3.90
C ALA A 117 -26.34 14.22 -4.05
N LEU A 118 -26.05 13.40 -3.05
CA LEU A 118 -24.95 12.40 -3.12
C LEU A 118 -25.17 11.36 -4.23
N ALA A 119 -26.40 10.88 -4.42
CA ALA A 119 -26.72 9.96 -5.50
C ALA A 119 -26.43 10.54 -6.91
N ARG A 120 -26.55 11.86 -7.10
CA ARG A 120 -26.17 12.53 -8.36
C ARG A 120 -24.66 12.59 -8.58
N ALA A 121 -23.87 12.54 -7.50
CA ALA A 121 -22.43 12.44 -7.53
C ALA A 121 -21.94 10.99 -7.61
N ASP A 122 -22.85 10.01 -7.78
CA ASP A 122 -22.56 8.57 -7.68
C ASP A 122 -21.82 8.22 -6.37
N ALA A 123 -22.27 8.82 -5.26
CA ALA A 123 -21.63 8.77 -3.96
C ALA A 123 -22.63 8.45 -2.83
N SER A 124 -22.11 8.14 -1.66
CA SER A 124 -22.85 7.85 -0.45
C SER A 124 -22.31 8.65 0.74
N PHE A 125 -22.96 8.57 1.91
CA PHE A 125 -22.50 9.30 3.10
C PHE A 125 -21.12 8.90 3.57
N GLU A 126 -20.69 7.67 3.29
CA GLU A 126 -19.34 7.17 3.60
C GLU A 126 -18.23 7.94 2.87
N SER A 127 -18.57 8.59 1.76
CA SER A 127 -17.65 9.45 1.00
C SER A 127 -17.60 10.89 1.53
N VAL A 128 -18.46 11.27 2.50
CA VAL A 128 -18.55 12.62 3.03
C VAL A 128 -17.57 12.81 4.20
N ALA A 129 -16.67 13.77 4.08
CA ALA A 129 -15.72 14.12 5.12
C ALA A 129 -16.30 15.04 6.19
N GLU A 130 -17.16 15.99 5.77
CA GLU A 130 -17.76 16.98 6.66
C GLU A 130 -19.04 17.59 6.05
N VAL A 131 -19.88 18.14 6.90
CA VAL A 131 -20.97 19.03 6.55
C VAL A 131 -20.49 20.47 6.71
N ALA A 132 -20.91 21.36 5.80
CA ALA A 132 -20.60 22.78 5.86
C ALA A 132 -21.89 23.62 5.83
N SER A 133 -21.98 24.66 6.66
CA SER A 133 -23.16 25.52 6.72
C SER A 133 -22.82 26.93 7.26
N ILE A 134 -23.83 27.80 7.31
CA ILE A 134 -23.72 29.14 7.89
C ILE A 134 -23.76 29.06 9.42
N ASP A 135 -22.99 29.92 10.08
CA ASP A 135 -22.87 29.96 11.54
C ASP A 135 -24.18 30.36 12.25
N LEU A 136 -25.08 31.07 11.59
CA LEU A 136 -26.43 31.39 12.08
C LEU A 136 -27.24 30.08 12.38
N LYS A 137 -26.85 28.96 11.85
CA LYS A 137 -27.49 27.63 12.03
C LYS A 137 -26.80 26.74 13.03
N ARG A 138 -25.85 27.24 13.82
CA ARG A 138 -25.13 26.44 14.85
C ARG A 138 -26.03 25.81 15.90
N ALA A 139 -27.19 26.38 16.16
CA ALA A 139 -28.15 25.87 17.12
C ALA A 139 -29.39 25.23 16.46
N GLU A 140 -29.37 24.99 15.15
CA GLU A 140 -30.49 24.35 14.43
C GLU A 140 -30.58 22.87 14.74
N PRO A 141 -31.61 22.39 15.50
CA PRO A 141 -31.64 21.04 16.00
C PRO A 141 -31.63 20.00 14.89
N GLY A 142 -32.37 20.22 13.80
CA GLY A 142 -32.43 19.25 12.69
C GLY A 142 -31.10 19.06 11.97
N LEU A 143 -30.29 20.12 11.83
CA LEU A 143 -28.96 20.03 11.21
C LEU A 143 -27.96 19.30 12.13
N LEU A 144 -28.03 19.58 13.44
CA LEU A 144 -27.18 18.91 14.42
C LEU A 144 -27.54 17.43 14.58
N ASP A 145 -28.83 17.11 14.61
CA ASP A 145 -29.31 15.72 14.66
C ASP A 145 -28.89 14.94 13.39
N PHE A 146 -29.09 15.52 12.21
CA PHE A 146 -28.60 14.94 10.96
C PHE A 146 -27.10 14.67 10.98
N ALA A 147 -26.29 15.66 11.32
CA ALA A 147 -24.83 15.51 11.38
C ALA A 147 -24.42 14.47 12.43
N GLY A 148 -25.12 14.44 13.59
CA GLY A 148 -24.89 13.45 14.64
C GLY A 148 -25.24 12.02 14.21
N ARG A 149 -26.31 11.78 13.45
CA ARG A 149 -26.69 10.46 12.92
C ARG A 149 -25.62 9.85 12.03
N TRP A 150 -24.94 10.70 11.25
CA TRP A 150 -23.90 10.28 10.31
C TRP A 150 -22.49 10.50 10.85
N HIS A 151 -22.34 10.94 12.12
CA HIS A 151 -21.05 11.23 12.76
C HIS A 151 -20.17 12.19 11.94
N LEU A 152 -20.81 13.13 11.21
CA LEU A 152 -20.11 14.09 10.37
C LEU A 152 -19.79 15.35 11.17
N PRO A 153 -18.54 15.82 11.17
CA PRO A 153 -18.20 17.12 11.72
C PRO A 153 -18.89 18.23 10.93
N VAL A 154 -19.27 19.30 11.61
CA VAL A 154 -19.91 20.45 10.95
C VAL A 154 -18.95 21.65 10.98
N ARG A 155 -18.64 22.17 9.80
CA ARG A 155 -17.85 23.38 9.62
C ARG A 155 -18.78 24.56 9.40
N TRP A 156 -18.56 25.65 10.15
CA TRP A 156 -19.39 26.84 10.16
C TRP A 156 -18.66 28.03 9.54
N PHE A 157 -19.37 28.76 8.69
CA PHE A 157 -18.85 29.97 8.04
C PHE A 157 -19.78 31.14 8.32
N ASP A 158 -19.23 32.33 8.47
CA ASP A 158 -20.00 33.55 8.55
C ASP A 158 -20.56 34.00 7.18
N SER A 159 -21.53 34.90 7.19
CA SER A 159 -22.18 35.35 5.95
C SER A 159 -21.22 36.12 5.03
N ALA A 160 -20.21 36.79 5.59
CA ALA A 160 -19.24 37.56 4.81
C ALA A 160 -18.31 36.59 4.01
N ALA A 161 -17.81 35.54 4.67
CA ALA A 161 -17.02 34.52 4.00
C ALA A 161 -17.82 33.82 2.89
N LEU A 162 -19.07 33.43 3.17
CA LEU A 162 -19.96 32.83 2.17
C LEU A 162 -20.30 33.77 1.01
N GLY A 163 -20.48 35.06 1.32
CA GLY A 163 -20.80 36.10 0.33
C GLY A 163 -19.64 36.41 -0.64
N ALA A 164 -18.41 36.09 -0.26
CA ALA A 164 -17.22 36.30 -1.09
C ALA A 164 -17.02 35.18 -2.13
N VAL A 165 -17.80 34.09 -2.06
CA VAL A 165 -17.69 32.92 -2.98
C VAL A 165 -18.59 33.14 -4.19
N ASP A 166 -18.02 33.04 -5.38
CA ASP A 166 -18.80 32.97 -6.61
C ASP A 166 -19.50 31.60 -6.74
N VAL A 167 -20.82 31.62 -6.94
CA VAL A 167 -21.65 30.42 -6.94
C VAL A 167 -22.52 30.36 -8.21
N PRO A 168 -22.75 29.19 -8.79
CA PRO A 168 -23.51 29.06 -10.03
C PRO A 168 -24.99 29.38 -9.87
N ASN A 169 -25.58 29.17 -8.67
CA ASN A 169 -27.02 29.35 -8.43
C ASN A 169 -27.33 30.39 -7.33
N PRO A 170 -27.06 31.70 -7.57
CA PRO A 170 -27.33 32.73 -6.58
C PRO A 170 -28.85 32.92 -6.33
N SER A 171 -29.23 33.26 -5.12
CA SER A 171 -30.61 33.51 -4.70
C SER A 171 -30.74 34.83 -4.01
N SER A 172 -31.55 35.73 -4.58
CA SER A 172 -31.86 37.04 -3.98
C SER A 172 -32.64 36.91 -2.66
N VAL A 173 -33.45 35.86 -2.52
CA VAL A 173 -34.19 35.56 -1.27
C VAL A 173 -33.23 35.21 -0.15
N VAL A 174 -32.25 34.35 -0.42
CA VAL A 174 -31.21 33.96 0.56
C VAL A 174 -30.31 35.17 0.87
N ALA A 175 -29.93 35.95 -0.14
CA ALA A 175 -29.14 37.18 0.05
C ALA A 175 -29.82 38.20 0.99
N GLY A 176 -31.13 38.39 0.84
CA GLY A 176 -31.89 39.24 1.71
C GLY A 176 -32.07 38.70 3.14
N ALA A 177 -32.08 37.40 3.34
CA ALA A 177 -32.29 36.74 4.62
C ALA A 177 -31.02 36.61 5.46
N VAL A 178 -29.89 36.23 4.84
CA VAL A 178 -28.66 35.83 5.55
C VAL A 178 -27.39 36.50 5.00
N GLY A 179 -27.52 37.42 4.06
CA GLY A 179 -26.39 38.23 3.55
C GLY A 179 -25.45 37.49 2.58
N THR A 180 -25.83 36.29 2.08
CA THR A 180 -25.08 35.53 1.08
C THR A 180 -26.00 35.03 -0.01
N ALA A 181 -25.51 34.94 -1.24
CA ALA A 181 -26.28 34.49 -2.40
C ALA A 181 -26.62 33.00 -2.38
N SER A 182 -25.82 32.15 -1.70
CA SER A 182 -26.05 30.71 -1.55
C SER A 182 -25.32 30.19 -0.33
N VAL A 183 -26.03 29.58 0.60
CA VAL A 183 -25.38 28.90 1.75
C VAL A 183 -24.78 27.57 1.32
N ALA A 184 -25.57 26.68 0.68
CA ALA A 184 -25.13 25.30 0.39
C ALA A 184 -23.91 25.27 -0.53
N GLU A 185 -23.92 25.96 -1.67
CA GLU A 185 -22.80 25.96 -2.62
C GLU A 185 -21.57 26.65 -2.05
N ALA A 186 -21.75 27.84 -1.47
CA ALA A 186 -20.64 28.63 -0.92
C ALA A 186 -19.95 27.87 0.24
N ALA A 187 -20.73 27.26 1.15
CA ALA A 187 -20.18 26.50 2.26
C ALA A 187 -19.45 25.24 1.77
N ALA A 188 -20.02 24.53 0.79
CA ALA A 188 -19.37 23.35 0.20
C ALA A 188 -18.03 23.71 -0.46
N LEU A 189 -17.99 24.79 -1.25
CA LEU A 189 -16.77 25.27 -1.91
C LEU A 189 -15.71 25.72 -0.91
N LEU A 190 -16.08 26.54 0.08
CA LEU A 190 -15.14 27.01 1.10
C LEU A 190 -14.56 25.87 1.94
N ALA A 191 -15.39 24.92 2.33
CA ALA A 191 -14.96 23.82 3.17
C ALA A 191 -14.11 22.81 2.38
N SER A 192 -14.44 22.57 1.11
CA SER A 192 -13.67 21.67 0.26
C SER A 192 -12.36 22.30 -0.23
N GLY A 193 -12.36 23.60 -0.52
CA GLY A 193 -11.28 24.24 -1.27
C GLY A 193 -11.13 23.74 -2.71
N GLY A 194 -12.13 23.04 -3.24
CA GLY A 194 -12.11 22.37 -4.53
C GLY A 194 -13.27 22.76 -5.46
N GLU A 195 -13.90 21.80 -6.08
CA GLU A 195 -14.93 22.01 -7.10
C GLU A 195 -16.31 21.46 -6.68
N LEU A 196 -17.38 22.05 -7.19
CA LEU A 196 -18.72 21.49 -7.06
C LEU A 196 -18.89 20.29 -8.00
N LEU A 197 -19.28 19.15 -7.42
CA LEU A 197 -19.74 17.98 -8.18
C LEU A 197 -21.25 18.05 -8.45
N VAL A 198 -21.98 18.55 -7.47
CA VAL A 198 -23.43 18.73 -7.57
C VAL A 198 -23.76 20.14 -7.10
N GLU A 199 -24.30 20.91 -8.03
CA GLU A 199 -24.84 22.23 -7.76
C GLU A 199 -26.05 22.12 -6.83
N LYS A 200 -26.47 23.28 -6.30
CA LYS A 200 -27.56 23.40 -5.33
C LYS A 200 -28.81 22.64 -5.75
N GLN A 201 -29.16 21.64 -4.96
CA GLN A 201 -30.47 21.01 -4.95
C GLN A 201 -31.32 21.69 -3.88
N ALA A 202 -32.63 21.79 -4.09
CA ALA A 202 -33.53 22.47 -3.17
C ALA A 202 -34.81 21.66 -2.95
N SER A 203 -35.27 21.64 -1.70
CA SER A 203 -36.63 21.28 -1.30
C SER A 203 -37.37 22.54 -0.78
N ALA A 204 -38.51 22.34 -0.15
CA ALA A 204 -39.25 23.47 0.43
C ALA A 204 -38.49 24.19 1.57
N ALA A 205 -37.71 23.44 2.37
CA ALA A 205 -37.05 23.95 3.58
C ALA A 205 -35.54 23.78 3.61
N VAL A 206 -34.97 23.01 2.67
CA VAL A 206 -33.53 22.62 2.68
C VAL A 206 -32.90 22.83 1.31
N THR A 207 -31.63 23.23 1.31
CA THR A 207 -30.75 23.23 0.14
C THR A 207 -29.50 22.38 0.42
N ALA A 208 -29.04 21.62 -0.56
CA ALA A 208 -27.84 20.81 -0.45
C ALA A 208 -26.98 20.95 -1.72
N ALA A 209 -25.66 20.98 -1.56
CA ALA A 209 -24.68 20.95 -2.63
C ALA A 209 -23.53 20.02 -2.24
N VAL A 210 -22.89 19.40 -3.20
CA VAL A 210 -21.76 18.49 -2.97
C VAL A 210 -20.53 19.06 -3.67
N ALA A 211 -19.46 19.29 -2.90
CA ALA A 211 -18.15 19.66 -3.44
C ALA A 211 -17.12 18.58 -3.10
N ARG A 212 -16.07 18.50 -3.91
CA ARG A 212 -14.93 17.60 -3.70
C ARG A 212 -13.71 18.40 -3.28
N ARG A 213 -13.00 17.92 -2.26
CA ARG A 213 -11.67 18.43 -1.91
C ARG A 213 -10.68 18.16 -3.05
N PRO A 214 -9.74 19.07 -3.33
CA PRO A 214 -8.65 18.77 -4.23
C PRO A 214 -7.96 17.49 -3.77
N ARG A 215 -7.89 16.50 -4.61
CA ARG A 215 -7.11 15.30 -4.32
C ARG A 215 -5.65 15.62 -4.59
N THR A 216 -4.83 15.58 -3.55
CA THR A 216 -3.39 15.54 -3.72
C THR A 216 -3.06 14.10 -4.09
N GLY A 217 -2.77 13.86 -5.35
CA GLY A 217 -2.36 12.53 -5.78
C GLY A 217 -0.98 12.17 -5.24
N SER A 218 -0.71 10.89 -5.17
CA SER A 218 0.57 10.36 -4.74
C SER A 218 0.99 9.19 -5.63
N LEU A 219 2.29 8.94 -5.67
CA LEU A 219 2.87 7.82 -6.41
C LEU A 219 3.70 6.96 -5.47
N ALA A 220 3.26 5.72 -5.23
CA ALA A 220 4.06 4.70 -4.58
C ALA A 220 4.79 3.86 -5.63
N VAL A 221 6.12 3.78 -5.59
CA VAL A 221 6.92 2.89 -6.45
C VAL A 221 7.21 1.63 -5.65
N VAL A 222 6.47 0.55 -5.95
CA VAL A 222 6.35 -0.62 -5.07
C VAL A 222 7.12 -1.83 -5.59
N GLY A 223 7.97 -2.39 -4.74
CA GLY A 223 8.65 -3.65 -4.97
C GLY A 223 7.78 -4.85 -4.59
N LEU A 224 7.43 -5.69 -5.56
CA LEU A 224 6.63 -6.89 -5.33
C LEU A 224 7.44 -8.08 -4.80
N GLY A 225 8.72 -7.90 -4.53
CA GLY A 225 9.60 -9.00 -4.20
C GLY A 225 9.77 -9.98 -5.38
N PRO A 226 10.20 -11.21 -5.13
CA PRO A 226 10.48 -12.19 -6.18
C PRO A 226 9.22 -12.73 -6.87
N GLY A 227 8.03 -12.54 -6.27
CA GLY A 227 6.75 -12.90 -6.89
C GLY A 227 5.88 -13.88 -6.09
N GLY A 228 6.34 -14.39 -4.95
CA GLY A 228 5.48 -15.07 -3.98
C GLY A 228 4.80 -14.05 -3.06
N ARG A 229 3.51 -14.23 -2.76
CA ARG A 229 2.78 -13.36 -1.83
C ARG A 229 3.46 -13.29 -0.45
N ASP A 230 3.99 -14.41 0.03
CA ASP A 230 4.68 -14.50 1.32
C ASP A 230 6.03 -13.75 1.36
N GLN A 231 6.50 -13.27 0.21
CA GLN A 231 7.70 -12.47 0.06
C GLN A 231 7.39 -10.99 -0.16
N LEU A 232 6.12 -10.60 -0.15
CA LEU A 232 5.69 -9.21 -0.19
C LEU A 232 5.92 -8.58 1.19
N THR A 233 6.46 -7.37 1.25
CA THR A 233 6.54 -6.64 2.52
C THR A 233 5.15 -6.17 2.95
N PHE A 234 4.94 -5.99 4.26
CA PHE A 234 3.67 -5.43 4.76
C PHE A 234 3.41 -4.05 4.18
N GLU A 235 4.43 -3.22 4.10
CA GLU A 235 4.36 -1.87 3.52
C GLU A 235 3.95 -1.91 2.05
N ALA A 236 4.51 -2.84 1.25
CA ALA A 236 4.11 -3.03 -0.14
C ALA A 236 2.64 -3.45 -0.26
N LEU A 237 2.17 -4.35 0.60
CA LEU A 237 0.76 -4.76 0.61
C LEU A 237 -0.16 -3.59 0.95
N GLU A 238 0.17 -2.78 1.95
CA GLU A 238 -0.62 -1.61 2.34
C GLU A 238 -0.60 -0.53 1.23
N ALA A 239 0.54 -0.27 0.61
CA ALA A 239 0.64 0.66 -0.52
C ALA A 239 -0.23 0.21 -1.71
N LEU A 240 -0.26 -1.09 -2.01
CA LEU A 240 -1.12 -1.66 -3.06
C LEU A 240 -2.60 -1.57 -2.71
N ARG A 241 -2.97 -1.79 -1.45
CA ARG A 241 -4.36 -1.67 -0.96
C ARG A 241 -4.83 -0.22 -0.96
N ALA A 242 -3.93 0.71 -0.66
CA ALA A 242 -4.22 2.13 -0.63
C ALA A 242 -4.32 2.76 -2.02
N ALA A 243 -3.78 2.14 -3.05
CA ALA A 243 -3.75 2.68 -4.40
C ALA A 243 -5.14 2.67 -5.06
N ASP A 244 -5.49 3.78 -5.72
CA ASP A 244 -6.68 3.88 -6.57
C ASP A 244 -6.48 3.18 -7.93
N VAL A 245 -5.21 3.08 -8.37
CA VAL A 245 -4.81 2.41 -9.60
C VAL A 245 -3.38 1.87 -9.50
N ILE A 246 -3.16 0.69 -10.03
CA ILE A 246 -1.86 0.02 -10.03
C ILE A 246 -1.36 -0.11 -11.47
N VAL A 247 -0.21 0.50 -11.75
CA VAL A 247 0.41 0.51 -13.09
C VAL A 247 1.61 -0.44 -13.07
N GLY A 248 1.74 -1.26 -14.10
CA GLY A 248 2.88 -2.17 -14.17
C GLY A 248 2.99 -2.96 -15.47
N TYR A 249 4.07 -3.73 -15.60
CA TYR A 249 4.19 -4.74 -16.63
C TYR A 249 3.12 -5.84 -16.41
N SER A 250 2.54 -6.37 -17.48
CA SER A 250 1.44 -7.33 -17.43
C SER A 250 1.67 -8.51 -16.48
N LEU A 251 2.88 -9.08 -16.46
CA LEU A 251 3.23 -10.17 -15.55
C LEU A 251 3.09 -9.76 -14.07
N TYR A 252 3.39 -8.51 -13.73
CA TYR A 252 3.35 -8.00 -12.35
C TYR A 252 1.94 -7.60 -11.92
N THR A 253 1.20 -6.95 -12.81
CA THR A 253 -0.22 -6.65 -12.55
C THR A 253 -1.07 -7.91 -12.43
N GLU A 254 -0.72 -8.98 -13.15
CA GLU A 254 -1.35 -10.31 -13.01
C GLU A 254 -1.12 -10.91 -11.63
N LEU A 255 0.09 -10.79 -11.07
CA LEU A 255 0.37 -11.20 -9.68
C LEU A 255 -0.46 -10.39 -8.69
N VAL A 256 -0.55 -9.07 -8.89
CA VAL A 256 -1.35 -8.20 -8.02
C VAL A 256 -2.83 -8.60 -8.07
N ARG A 257 -3.40 -8.86 -9.23
CA ARG A 257 -4.80 -9.32 -9.38
C ARG A 257 -5.07 -10.63 -8.65
N GLN A 258 -4.10 -11.54 -8.58
CA GLN A 258 -4.25 -12.77 -7.80
C GLN A 258 -4.32 -12.51 -6.29
N TRP A 259 -3.66 -11.46 -5.80
CA TRP A 259 -3.62 -11.10 -4.38
C TRP A 259 -4.72 -10.12 -3.98
N LEU A 260 -5.07 -9.20 -4.88
CA LEU A 260 -6.07 -8.14 -4.74
C LEU A 260 -7.00 -8.16 -5.96
N PRO A 261 -7.99 -9.06 -6.02
CA PRO A 261 -8.83 -9.26 -7.21
C PRO A 261 -9.66 -8.04 -7.64
N LEU A 262 -9.92 -7.12 -6.71
CA LEU A 262 -10.71 -5.90 -6.96
C LEU A 262 -9.85 -4.68 -7.29
N ALA A 263 -8.51 -4.80 -7.28
CA ALA A 263 -7.62 -3.69 -7.62
C ALA A 263 -7.74 -3.29 -9.09
N GLU A 264 -7.87 -1.99 -9.33
CA GLU A 264 -7.78 -1.44 -10.68
C GLU A 264 -6.32 -1.50 -11.15
N CYS A 265 -6.07 -2.19 -12.26
CA CYS A 265 -4.72 -2.39 -12.77
C CYS A 265 -4.63 -1.97 -14.24
N GLU A 266 -3.70 -1.06 -14.54
CA GLU A 266 -3.27 -0.73 -15.90
C GLU A 266 -2.00 -1.50 -16.25
N SER A 267 -2.06 -2.30 -17.31
CA SER A 267 -0.94 -3.16 -17.75
C SER A 267 -0.32 -2.61 -19.02
N LEU A 268 0.98 -2.39 -19.02
CA LEU A 268 1.74 -1.99 -20.19
C LEU A 268 2.74 -3.08 -20.59
N PRO A 269 3.13 -3.16 -21.88
CA PRO A 269 4.07 -4.15 -22.39
C PRO A 269 5.47 -4.07 -21.77
N LEU A 270 6.25 -5.14 -21.95
CA LEU A 270 7.67 -5.15 -21.63
C LEU A 270 8.45 -4.24 -22.59
N GLY A 271 9.43 -3.50 -22.07
CA GLY A 271 10.24 -2.56 -22.86
C GLY A 271 9.67 -1.13 -22.90
N GLU A 272 8.55 -0.88 -22.25
CA GLU A 272 7.91 0.44 -22.14
C GLU A 272 8.05 1.00 -20.71
N GLU A 273 9.25 0.87 -20.12
CA GLU A 273 9.55 1.35 -18.78
C GLU A 273 9.29 2.86 -18.61
N PRO A 274 9.76 3.74 -19.53
CA PRO A 274 9.51 5.19 -19.43
C PRO A 274 8.01 5.52 -19.52
N GLU A 275 7.27 4.81 -20.39
CA GLU A 275 5.83 5.03 -20.55
C GLU A 275 5.06 4.66 -19.27
N ARG A 276 5.45 3.55 -18.62
CA ARG A 276 4.86 3.16 -17.33
C ARG A 276 5.11 4.20 -16.25
N ALA A 277 6.32 4.74 -16.17
CA ALA A 277 6.66 5.79 -15.21
C ALA A 277 5.83 7.07 -15.48
N ARG A 278 5.80 7.54 -16.74
CA ARG A 278 5.00 8.71 -17.14
C ARG A 278 3.52 8.52 -16.84
N ARG A 279 2.97 7.37 -17.19
CA ARG A 279 1.56 7.06 -16.93
C ARG A 279 1.21 7.09 -15.44
N ALA A 280 2.05 6.51 -14.58
CA ALA A 280 1.85 6.55 -13.14
C ALA A 280 1.94 7.98 -12.57
N ILE A 281 2.86 8.79 -13.08
CA ILE A 281 3.01 10.21 -12.72
C ILE A 281 1.76 11.03 -13.15
N GLU A 282 1.24 10.82 -14.37
CA GLU A 282 0.03 11.47 -14.86
C GLU A 282 -1.18 11.17 -13.99
N LEU A 283 -1.35 9.90 -13.61
CA LEU A 283 -2.41 9.48 -12.71
C LEU A 283 -2.29 10.16 -11.35
N ALA A 284 -1.09 10.25 -10.81
CA ALA A 284 -0.83 10.97 -9.58
C ALA A 284 -1.12 12.48 -9.71
N ARG A 285 -0.69 13.12 -10.82
CA ARG A 285 -1.02 14.53 -11.11
C ARG A 285 -2.53 14.77 -11.23
N SER A 286 -3.28 13.79 -11.69
CA SER A 286 -4.76 13.86 -11.75
C SER A 286 -5.44 13.69 -10.38
N GLY A 287 -4.66 13.61 -9.28
CA GLY A 287 -5.18 13.47 -7.93
C GLY A 287 -5.45 12.01 -7.50
N ARG A 288 -5.02 11.01 -8.27
CA ARG A 288 -5.14 9.59 -7.90
C ARG A 288 -3.94 9.14 -7.05
N ARG A 289 -4.17 8.20 -6.16
CA ARG A 289 -3.09 7.45 -5.50
C ARG A 289 -2.68 6.33 -6.44
N ALA A 290 -1.59 6.53 -7.17
CA ALA A 290 -1.06 5.56 -8.12
C ALA A 290 0.00 4.68 -7.45
N ALA A 291 0.02 3.38 -7.77
CA ALA A 291 1.12 2.49 -7.43
C ALA A 291 1.79 1.99 -8.71
N LEU A 292 3.09 2.25 -8.87
CA LEU A 292 3.89 1.71 -9.96
C LEU A 292 4.63 0.48 -9.46
N VAL A 293 4.34 -0.70 -10.02
CA VAL A 293 4.87 -1.96 -9.52
C VAL A 293 6.00 -2.53 -10.35
N SER A 294 6.99 -3.10 -9.66
CA SER A 294 8.09 -3.86 -10.26
C SER A 294 8.41 -5.12 -9.48
N SER A 295 9.04 -6.09 -10.12
CA SER A 295 9.59 -7.27 -9.43
C SER A 295 10.81 -6.88 -8.58
N GLY A 296 11.04 -7.62 -7.51
CA GLY A 296 12.16 -7.38 -6.61
C GLY A 296 12.02 -6.10 -5.82
N ASP A 297 13.05 -5.30 -5.84
CA ASP A 297 13.14 -3.99 -5.20
C ASP A 297 13.12 -2.88 -6.27
N PRO A 298 12.33 -1.81 -6.11
CA PRO A 298 12.19 -0.78 -7.14
C PRO A 298 13.43 0.09 -7.33
N GLY A 299 14.35 0.11 -6.36
CA GLY A 299 15.63 0.82 -6.44
C GLY A 299 16.78 -0.01 -7.02
N ILE A 300 16.56 -1.32 -7.29
CA ILE A 300 17.62 -2.21 -7.79
C ILE A 300 17.30 -2.70 -9.20
N TYR A 301 17.87 -2.03 -10.21
CA TYR A 301 17.65 -2.30 -11.64
C TYR A 301 16.20 -2.28 -12.06
N ALA A 302 15.39 -1.41 -11.44
CA ALA A 302 13.97 -1.26 -11.66
C ALA A 302 13.57 0.20 -11.89
N LEU A 303 12.37 0.63 -11.49
CA LEU A 303 11.71 1.84 -12.00
C LEU A 303 11.90 3.09 -11.12
N ALA A 304 12.38 2.98 -9.87
CA ALA A 304 12.42 4.14 -8.97
C ALA A 304 13.31 5.29 -9.50
N GLY A 305 14.49 4.97 -10.03
CA GLY A 305 15.36 5.98 -10.64
C GLY A 305 14.69 6.69 -11.82
N LEU A 306 14.04 5.94 -12.69
CA LEU A 306 13.33 6.48 -13.84
C LEU A 306 12.17 7.40 -13.46
N VAL A 307 11.44 7.10 -12.39
CA VAL A 307 10.37 7.97 -11.87
C VAL A 307 10.95 9.32 -11.44
N TYR A 308 12.06 9.33 -10.70
CA TYR A 308 12.72 10.58 -10.29
C TYR A 308 13.30 11.35 -11.48
N GLU A 309 13.85 10.66 -12.48
CA GLU A 309 14.34 11.29 -13.72
C GLU A 309 13.19 11.95 -14.51
N GLU A 310 12.02 11.30 -14.64
CA GLU A 310 10.86 11.84 -15.34
C GLU A 310 10.15 12.98 -14.57
N LEU A 311 10.20 12.97 -13.24
CA LEU A 311 9.65 14.03 -12.39
C LEU A 311 10.54 15.27 -12.35
N GLY A 312 11.87 15.09 -12.35
CA GLY A 312 12.82 16.17 -12.15
C GLY A 312 12.51 16.94 -10.85
N ASP A 313 12.38 18.25 -10.96
CA ASP A 313 12.08 19.15 -9.82
C ASP A 313 10.58 19.35 -9.56
N ASP A 314 9.69 18.55 -10.18
CA ASP A 314 8.26 18.65 -10.02
C ASP A 314 7.80 18.18 -8.63
N ALA A 315 7.52 19.12 -7.73
CA ALA A 315 7.03 18.87 -6.39
C ALA A 315 5.50 18.66 -6.30
N SER A 316 4.79 18.65 -7.44
CA SER A 316 3.32 18.50 -7.44
C SER A 316 2.85 17.09 -7.08
N VAL A 317 3.73 16.08 -7.21
CA VAL A 317 3.45 14.69 -6.90
C VAL A 317 4.33 14.23 -5.74
N SER A 318 3.72 13.77 -4.66
CA SER A 318 4.44 13.07 -3.59
C SER A 318 4.82 11.67 -4.06
N VAL A 319 6.12 11.33 -4.01
CA VAL A 319 6.63 10.01 -4.39
C VAL A 319 7.17 9.29 -3.17
N GLU A 320 6.76 8.04 -3.00
CA GLU A 320 7.26 7.11 -1.98
C GLU A 320 7.84 5.88 -2.68
N VAL A 321 9.03 5.44 -2.28
CA VAL A 321 9.63 4.20 -2.76
C VAL A 321 9.49 3.14 -1.69
N VAL A 322 8.66 2.13 -1.96
CA VAL A 322 8.38 1.03 -1.05
C VAL A 322 9.26 -0.16 -1.39
N PRO A 323 10.19 -0.55 -0.52
CA PRO A 323 11.17 -1.57 -0.80
C PRO A 323 10.54 -2.96 -0.97
N GLY A 324 11.22 -3.81 -1.74
CA GLY A 324 10.86 -5.21 -1.93
C GLY A 324 12.05 -6.15 -1.75
N VAL A 325 11.79 -7.44 -1.55
CA VAL A 325 12.85 -8.43 -1.47
C VAL A 325 13.52 -8.60 -2.84
N THR A 326 14.71 -8.08 -2.98
CA THR A 326 15.45 -8.11 -4.24
C THR A 326 15.82 -9.53 -4.67
N ALA A 327 15.98 -9.75 -5.97
CA ALA A 327 16.35 -11.03 -6.55
C ALA A 327 17.66 -11.62 -5.98
N ALA A 328 18.62 -10.77 -5.60
CA ALA A 328 19.86 -11.19 -4.94
C ALA A 328 19.57 -11.90 -3.61
N SER A 329 18.82 -11.26 -2.72
CA SER A 329 18.46 -11.84 -1.41
C SER A 329 17.60 -13.08 -1.56
N SER A 330 16.66 -13.07 -2.50
CA SER A 330 15.79 -14.19 -2.81
C SER A 330 16.56 -15.42 -3.29
N ALA A 331 17.47 -15.23 -4.24
CA ALA A 331 18.32 -16.31 -4.74
C ALA A 331 19.28 -16.81 -3.65
N ALA A 332 19.89 -15.91 -2.87
CA ALA A 332 20.81 -16.27 -1.79
C ALA A 332 20.12 -17.14 -0.73
N ALA A 333 18.90 -16.81 -0.33
CA ALA A 333 18.12 -17.58 0.65
C ALA A 333 17.84 -19.02 0.15
N LEU A 334 17.54 -19.17 -1.14
CA LEU A 334 17.30 -20.49 -1.75
C LEU A 334 18.59 -21.32 -1.89
N LEU A 335 19.72 -20.66 -2.14
CA LEU A 335 21.03 -21.30 -2.27
C LEU A 335 21.66 -21.65 -0.91
N GLY A 336 21.40 -20.88 0.14
CA GLY A 336 22.00 -21.01 1.46
C GLY A 336 22.44 -19.67 2.02
N ALA A 337 23.75 -19.42 2.11
CA ALA A 337 24.31 -18.17 2.59
C ALA A 337 25.52 -17.70 1.74
N PRO A 338 25.37 -17.52 0.42
CA PRO A 338 26.48 -17.11 -0.43
C PRO A 338 26.92 -15.65 -0.22
N LEU A 339 26.03 -14.76 0.26
CA LEU A 339 26.26 -13.33 0.41
C LEU A 339 26.71 -12.94 1.84
N MET A 340 27.45 -13.81 2.52
CA MET A 340 27.92 -13.55 3.89
C MET A 340 29.15 -12.65 3.98
N SER A 341 29.76 -12.30 2.87
CA SER A 341 30.87 -11.35 2.74
C SER A 341 30.51 -10.31 1.70
N ASP A 342 31.47 -9.43 1.34
CA ASP A 342 31.26 -8.41 0.33
C ASP A 342 30.84 -9.04 -1.00
N PHE A 343 29.87 -8.39 -1.65
CA PHE A 343 29.36 -8.86 -2.94
C PHE A 343 29.09 -7.71 -3.90
N ALA A 344 29.09 -8.02 -5.18
CA ALA A 344 28.69 -7.11 -6.25
C ALA A 344 27.39 -7.60 -6.90
N ALA A 345 26.45 -6.67 -7.18
CA ALA A 345 25.30 -6.87 -8.04
C ALA A 345 25.59 -6.22 -9.39
N ILE A 346 25.53 -6.98 -10.48
CA ILE A 346 25.82 -6.52 -11.84
C ILE A 346 24.71 -6.95 -12.78
N SER A 347 24.09 -5.98 -13.47
CA SER A 347 23.15 -6.26 -14.56
C SER A 347 23.87 -6.49 -15.87
N LEU A 348 23.54 -7.57 -16.57
CA LEU A 348 24.02 -7.88 -17.90
C LEU A 348 23.14 -7.26 -19.02
N SER A 349 22.28 -6.31 -18.68
CA SER A 349 21.44 -5.63 -19.66
C SER A 349 22.19 -4.47 -20.32
N GLU A 350 22.27 -4.51 -21.65
CA GLU A 350 22.88 -3.45 -22.48
C GLU A 350 21.90 -2.34 -22.84
N LEU A 351 20.66 -2.36 -22.31
CA LEU A 351 19.63 -1.35 -22.63
C LEU A 351 20.03 0.04 -22.19
N HIS A 352 20.69 0.15 -21.02
CA HIS A 352 21.04 1.42 -20.41
C HIS A 352 22.55 1.55 -20.12
N MET A 353 23.35 0.51 -20.41
CA MET A 353 24.76 0.48 -20.09
C MET A 353 25.56 -0.15 -21.23
N PRO A 354 26.59 0.52 -21.77
CA PRO A 354 27.46 -0.07 -22.81
C PRO A 354 28.09 -1.38 -22.32
N ALA A 355 28.15 -2.38 -23.20
CA ALA A 355 28.74 -3.68 -22.90
C ALA A 355 30.17 -3.60 -22.36
N GLU A 356 30.95 -2.65 -22.84
CA GLU A 356 32.32 -2.44 -22.38
C GLU A 356 32.38 -2.05 -20.91
N VAL A 357 31.48 -1.18 -20.44
CA VAL A 357 31.37 -0.80 -19.01
C VAL A 357 30.97 -2.01 -18.16
N ILE A 358 30.06 -2.85 -18.68
CA ILE A 358 29.67 -4.08 -17.99
C ILE A 358 30.87 -5.02 -17.86
N ARG A 359 31.67 -5.21 -18.91
CA ARG A 359 32.91 -6.02 -18.88
C ARG A 359 33.91 -5.51 -17.85
N GLN A 360 34.13 -4.20 -17.80
CA GLN A 360 35.03 -3.59 -16.82
C GLN A 360 34.55 -3.86 -15.37
N ARG A 361 33.27 -3.74 -15.10
CA ARG A 361 32.68 -4.03 -13.78
C ARG A 361 32.81 -5.52 -13.42
N LEU A 362 32.57 -6.42 -14.37
CA LEU A 362 32.77 -7.86 -14.18
C LEU A 362 34.23 -8.19 -13.85
N ALA A 363 35.19 -7.60 -14.59
CA ALA A 363 36.62 -7.78 -14.36
C ALA A 363 37.03 -7.26 -12.98
N ALA A 364 36.55 -6.09 -12.57
CA ALA A 364 36.81 -5.51 -11.26
C ALA A 364 36.28 -6.41 -10.13
N ALA A 365 35.04 -6.89 -10.23
CA ALA A 365 34.44 -7.81 -9.25
C ALA A 365 35.16 -9.17 -9.19
N ALA A 366 35.59 -9.67 -10.34
CA ALA A 366 36.35 -10.93 -10.42
C ALA A 366 37.73 -10.80 -9.77
N SER A 367 38.48 -9.71 -10.07
CA SER A 367 39.81 -9.47 -9.52
C SER A 367 39.80 -9.15 -8.02
N ALA A 368 38.73 -8.50 -7.52
CA ALA A 368 38.55 -8.23 -6.10
C ALA A 368 37.98 -9.43 -5.31
N ASP A 369 37.81 -10.57 -5.95
CA ASP A 369 37.25 -11.80 -5.36
C ASP A 369 35.86 -11.63 -4.69
N LEU A 370 35.02 -10.72 -5.20
CA LEU A 370 33.68 -10.49 -4.67
C LEU A 370 32.70 -11.58 -5.12
N VAL A 371 31.87 -12.07 -4.22
CA VAL A 371 30.69 -12.84 -4.64
C VAL A 371 29.87 -11.96 -5.60
N THR A 372 29.49 -12.47 -6.76
CA THR A 372 28.84 -11.64 -7.77
C THR A 372 27.50 -12.17 -8.17
N VAL A 373 26.48 -11.31 -8.02
CA VAL A 373 25.11 -11.59 -8.42
C VAL A 373 24.83 -10.97 -9.77
N LEU A 374 24.56 -11.79 -10.77
CA LEU A 374 24.24 -11.35 -12.12
C LEU A 374 22.74 -11.24 -12.30
N TYR A 375 22.27 -10.01 -12.57
CA TYR A 375 20.90 -9.69 -12.95
C TYR A 375 20.75 -9.65 -14.46
N ASN A 376 19.55 -9.94 -14.95
CA ASN A 376 19.23 -9.94 -16.39
C ASN A 376 20.25 -10.72 -17.24
N PRO A 377 20.64 -11.95 -16.82
CA PRO A 377 21.81 -12.63 -17.33
C PRO A 377 21.71 -13.03 -18.79
N ALA A 378 20.48 -13.23 -19.30
CA ALA A 378 20.27 -13.52 -20.71
C ALA A 378 18.86 -13.15 -21.16
N SER A 379 18.71 -12.76 -22.44
CA SER A 379 17.43 -12.64 -23.12
C SER A 379 17.47 -13.46 -24.41
N GLN A 380 16.33 -13.61 -25.11
CA GLN A 380 16.28 -14.31 -26.39
C GLN A 380 17.26 -13.75 -27.45
N ARG A 381 17.56 -12.45 -27.34
CA ARG A 381 18.44 -11.73 -28.28
C ARG A 381 19.85 -11.49 -27.75
N ARG A 382 20.12 -11.69 -26.46
CA ARG A 382 21.36 -11.30 -25.78
C ARG A 382 21.83 -12.41 -24.84
N ARG A 383 22.79 -13.22 -25.33
CA ARG A 383 23.38 -14.34 -24.58
C ARG A 383 24.90 -14.25 -24.45
N SER A 384 25.55 -13.33 -25.18
CA SER A 384 27.01 -13.24 -25.25
C SER A 384 27.61 -12.79 -23.93
N LEU A 385 27.02 -11.82 -23.24
CA LEU A 385 27.58 -11.25 -22.00
C LEU A 385 27.65 -12.27 -20.85
N LEU A 386 26.75 -13.25 -20.76
CA LEU A 386 26.86 -14.31 -19.73
C LEU A 386 28.07 -15.21 -19.98
N ALA A 387 28.32 -15.57 -21.26
CA ALA A 387 29.49 -16.37 -21.63
C ALA A 387 30.80 -15.57 -21.42
N GLU A 388 30.77 -14.27 -21.70
CA GLU A 388 31.92 -13.39 -21.44
C GLU A 388 32.15 -13.22 -19.95
N ALA A 389 31.10 -13.08 -19.14
CA ALA A 389 31.19 -13.06 -17.68
C ALA A 389 31.85 -14.34 -17.17
N GLN A 390 31.38 -15.52 -17.62
CA GLN A 390 32.00 -16.79 -17.26
C GLN A 390 33.51 -16.79 -17.58
N LYS A 391 33.89 -16.39 -18.79
CA LYS A 391 35.28 -16.31 -19.23
C LYS A 391 36.13 -15.36 -18.36
N ILE A 392 35.59 -14.17 -18.04
CA ILE A 392 36.27 -13.20 -17.18
C ILE A 392 36.53 -13.80 -15.79
N PHE A 393 35.49 -14.41 -15.18
CA PHE A 393 35.64 -15.01 -13.86
C PHE A 393 36.59 -16.22 -13.86
N LEU A 394 36.61 -17.05 -14.91
CA LEU A 394 37.58 -18.16 -15.06
C LEU A 394 39.04 -17.67 -15.16
N GLY A 395 39.27 -16.44 -15.59
CA GLY A 395 40.60 -15.82 -15.57
C GLY A 395 41.11 -15.48 -14.16
N HIS A 396 40.24 -15.46 -13.15
CA HIS A 396 40.54 -15.05 -11.77
C HIS A 396 40.20 -16.14 -10.73
N ARG A 397 39.43 -17.14 -11.09
CA ARG A 397 38.88 -18.16 -10.16
C ARG A 397 39.01 -19.57 -10.73
N SER A 398 39.03 -20.53 -9.81
CA SER A 398 38.99 -21.95 -10.18
C SER A 398 37.74 -22.32 -10.98
N PRO A 399 37.83 -23.15 -12.01
CA PRO A 399 36.66 -23.71 -12.68
C PRO A 399 35.71 -24.45 -11.71
N ALA A 400 36.22 -24.93 -10.57
CA ALA A 400 35.43 -25.60 -9.53
C ALA A 400 34.70 -24.62 -8.58
N THR A 401 34.86 -23.30 -8.74
CA THR A 401 34.17 -22.29 -7.92
C THR A 401 32.65 -22.52 -7.99
N PRO A 402 31.95 -22.59 -6.84
CA PRO A 402 30.51 -22.78 -6.84
C PRO A 402 29.74 -21.64 -7.49
N VAL A 403 28.74 -21.98 -8.27
CA VAL A 403 27.80 -21.04 -8.90
C VAL A 403 26.36 -21.50 -8.64
N GLY A 404 25.55 -20.60 -8.12
CA GLY A 404 24.11 -20.80 -7.95
C GLY A 404 23.34 -20.25 -9.16
N VAL A 405 22.43 -21.06 -9.72
CA VAL A 405 21.53 -20.66 -10.80
C VAL A 405 20.09 -20.82 -10.28
N VAL A 406 19.41 -19.70 -10.07
CA VAL A 406 18.06 -19.69 -9.52
C VAL A 406 17.12 -19.06 -10.54
N ARG A 407 16.14 -19.85 -10.98
CA ARG A 407 15.11 -19.43 -11.92
C ARG A 407 13.76 -19.40 -11.23
N ASN A 408 12.95 -18.39 -11.51
CA ASN A 408 11.61 -18.22 -10.94
C ASN A 408 11.60 -18.32 -9.40
N ALA A 409 12.52 -17.63 -8.72
CA ALA A 409 12.58 -17.65 -7.25
C ALA A 409 11.19 -17.31 -6.65
N TYR A 410 10.68 -18.21 -5.78
CA TYR A 410 9.37 -18.10 -5.10
C TYR A 410 8.16 -17.98 -6.04
N ARG A 411 8.28 -18.48 -7.29
CA ARG A 411 7.19 -18.52 -8.29
C ARG A 411 6.94 -19.95 -8.76
N PRO A 412 5.81 -20.24 -9.38
CA PRO A 412 5.58 -21.49 -10.07
C PRO A 412 6.71 -21.80 -11.08
N GLY A 413 7.21 -23.03 -11.07
CA GLY A 413 8.35 -23.42 -11.88
C GLY A 413 9.71 -22.98 -11.33
N GLN A 414 9.81 -22.68 -10.02
CA GLN A 414 11.09 -22.44 -9.34
C GLN A 414 12.07 -23.58 -9.58
N SER A 415 13.28 -23.22 -9.95
CA SER A 415 14.41 -24.15 -10.09
C SER A 415 15.64 -23.57 -9.42
N VAL A 416 16.31 -24.40 -8.62
CA VAL A 416 17.56 -24.03 -7.92
C VAL A 416 18.61 -25.06 -8.29
N ARG A 417 19.68 -24.62 -8.93
CA ARG A 417 20.81 -25.49 -9.30
C ARG A 417 22.10 -24.91 -8.73
N MET A 418 22.93 -25.76 -8.18
CA MET A 418 24.31 -25.45 -7.83
C MET A 418 25.22 -26.20 -8.80
N VAL A 419 26.04 -25.47 -9.49
CA VAL A 419 26.98 -25.93 -10.51
C VAL A 419 28.37 -25.38 -10.22
N THR A 420 29.36 -25.74 -11.02
CA THR A 420 30.67 -25.11 -10.98
C THR A 420 30.76 -24.00 -12.03
N LEU A 421 31.69 -23.05 -11.83
CA LEU A 421 31.93 -21.96 -12.78
C LEU A 421 32.28 -22.51 -14.19
N GLY A 422 33.02 -23.57 -14.26
CA GLY A 422 33.36 -24.25 -15.52
C GLY A 422 32.15 -24.88 -16.24
N GLU A 423 31.11 -25.26 -15.49
CA GLU A 423 29.93 -25.97 -15.99
C GLU A 423 28.66 -25.09 -15.99
N LEU A 424 28.82 -23.76 -15.97
CA LEU A 424 27.69 -22.86 -16.00
C LEU A 424 26.81 -23.09 -17.26
N PRO A 425 25.51 -23.44 -17.09
CA PRO A 425 24.64 -23.83 -18.19
C PRO A 425 24.12 -22.62 -18.97
N LEU A 426 24.92 -22.06 -19.85
CA LEU A 426 24.62 -20.84 -20.60
C LEU A 426 23.33 -20.90 -21.43
N GLY A 427 22.95 -22.11 -21.89
CA GLY A 427 21.76 -22.34 -22.72
C GLY A 427 20.44 -22.27 -21.95
N ASP A 428 20.46 -22.56 -20.63
CA ASP A 428 19.27 -22.72 -19.78
C ASP A 428 18.94 -21.46 -18.95
N VAL A 429 19.71 -20.39 -19.15
CA VAL A 429 19.55 -19.13 -18.41
C VAL A 429 18.74 -18.16 -19.24
N ASP A 430 17.74 -17.54 -18.61
CA ASP A 430 16.82 -16.56 -19.21
C ASP A 430 16.63 -15.29 -18.33
N MET A 431 15.70 -14.42 -18.70
CA MET A 431 15.38 -13.18 -17.97
C MET A 431 14.77 -13.41 -16.58
N LEU A 432 14.29 -14.63 -16.30
CA LEU A 432 13.70 -15.00 -15.02
C LEU A 432 14.71 -15.67 -14.10
N THR A 433 15.99 -15.62 -14.48
CA THR A 433 17.09 -16.31 -13.79
C THR A 433 18.02 -15.28 -13.11
N VAL A 434 18.50 -15.62 -11.92
CA VAL A 434 19.61 -14.97 -11.23
C VAL A 434 20.75 -15.95 -11.12
N VAL A 435 21.96 -15.47 -11.44
CA VAL A 435 23.19 -16.27 -11.31
C VAL A 435 24.04 -15.68 -10.19
N VAL A 436 24.46 -16.51 -9.23
CA VAL A 436 25.32 -16.13 -8.11
C VAL A 436 26.65 -16.84 -8.26
N ILE A 437 27.69 -16.10 -8.61
CA ILE A 437 29.07 -16.63 -8.73
C ILE A 437 29.78 -16.47 -7.39
N GLY A 438 30.22 -17.58 -6.79
CA GLY A 438 30.95 -17.59 -5.53
C GLY A 438 32.32 -16.94 -5.59
N SER A 439 32.91 -16.58 -4.45
CA SER A 439 34.31 -16.15 -4.30
C SER A 439 35.24 -17.35 -4.02
N SER A 440 36.53 -17.12 -3.82
CA SER A 440 37.48 -18.13 -3.36
C SER A 440 37.12 -18.72 -1.99
N GLN A 441 36.32 -18.01 -1.18
CA GLN A 441 35.85 -18.44 0.13
C GLN A 441 34.51 -19.17 0.09
N THR A 442 33.90 -19.32 -1.08
CA THR A 442 32.61 -19.98 -1.26
C THR A 442 32.79 -21.47 -1.43
N ALA A 443 32.02 -22.24 -0.67
CA ALA A 443 32.01 -23.70 -0.73
C ALA A 443 30.59 -24.25 -0.65
N ILE A 444 30.41 -25.50 -1.09
CA ILE A 444 29.19 -26.27 -0.83
C ILE A 444 29.35 -26.97 0.52
N THR A 445 28.51 -26.64 1.46
CA THR A 445 28.50 -27.20 2.82
C THR A 445 27.10 -27.69 3.16
N GLY A 446 26.92 -28.99 3.45
CA GLY A 446 25.62 -29.56 3.73
C GLY A 446 24.61 -29.39 2.59
N GLY A 447 25.07 -29.42 1.33
CA GLY A 447 24.20 -29.20 0.17
C GLY A 447 23.76 -27.75 -0.03
N ARG A 448 24.43 -26.77 0.62
CA ARG A 448 24.15 -25.34 0.51
C ARG A 448 25.40 -24.57 0.09
N MET A 449 25.20 -23.51 -0.69
CA MET A 449 26.24 -22.58 -1.09
C MET A 449 26.51 -21.61 0.05
N VAL A 450 27.72 -21.61 0.61
CA VAL A 450 28.10 -20.78 1.77
C VAL A 450 29.42 -20.09 1.49
N THR A 451 29.47 -18.78 1.67
CA THR A 451 30.71 -18.01 1.68
C THR A 451 31.16 -17.82 3.12
N ARG A 452 32.36 -18.29 3.42
CA ARG A 452 32.94 -18.19 4.76
C ARG A 452 33.38 -16.76 5.02
N ARG A 453 33.17 -16.27 6.24
CA ARG A 453 33.87 -15.06 6.69
C ARG A 453 35.36 -15.37 6.78
N ALA A 454 36.21 -14.50 6.24
CA ALA A 454 37.66 -14.63 6.41
C ALA A 454 37.96 -14.67 7.92
N ALA A 455 38.71 -15.69 8.37
CA ALA A 455 39.19 -15.73 9.74
C ALA A 455 40.18 -14.57 9.89
N VAL A 456 39.92 -13.64 10.79
CA VAL A 456 40.92 -12.62 11.15
C VAL A 456 42.15 -13.38 11.69
N PRO A 457 43.33 -13.19 11.13
CA PRO A 457 44.55 -13.80 11.68
C PRO A 457 44.67 -13.38 13.16
N GLY A 458 44.60 -14.31 14.10
CA GLY A 458 44.64 -14.07 15.55
C GLY A 458 43.30 -14.12 16.29
N GLY A 459 42.18 -14.28 15.63
CA GLY A 459 40.87 -14.48 16.25
C GLY A 459 40.74 -15.89 16.84
N ARG A 460 40.65 -16.03 18.16
CA ARG A 460 40.39 -17.31 18.84
C ARG A 460 39.06 -17.89 18.32
N ARG A 461 39.13 -19.09 17.71
CA ARG A 461 37.93 -19.92 17.54
C ARG A 461 37.34 -20.17 18.94
N PRO A 462 36.02 -19.99 19.17
CA PRO A 462 35.41 -20.50 20.38
C PRO A 462 35.65 -22.02 20.37
N ALA A 463 36.26 -22.51 21.43
CA ALA A 463 36.48 -23.93 21.63
C ALA A 463 35.13 -24.65 21.55
N SER A 464 35.02 -25.62 20.68
CA SER A 464 33.89 -26.56 20.64
C SER A 464 33.88 -27.34 21.94
N GLY A 465 33.22 -26.85 22.97
CA GLY A 465 32.89 -27.61 24.15
C GLY A 465 31.87 -28.69 23.79
N ARG A 466 32.37 -29.90 23.68
CA ARG A 466 31.54 -31.09 23.82
C ARG A 466 31.26 -31.24 25.31
N THR A 467 30.04 -31.20 25.73
CA THR A 467 29.40 -32.07 26.71
C THR A 467 27.94 -32.22 26.33
#